data_99fd2c4a4b0d57e74905d2c9d9553b50
#
_entry.id   99fd2c4a4b0d57e74905d2c9d9553b50
#
_cell.length_a   1.000
_cell.length_b   1.000
_cell.length_c   1.000
_cell.angle_alpha   90.00
_cell.angle_beta   90.00
_cell.angle_gamma   90.00
#
_symmetry.space_group_name_H-M   'P 1'
#
loop_
_entity.id
_entity.type
_entity.pdbx_description
1 polymer ?
#
loop_
_entity_poly.entity_id
_entity_poly.type
_entity_poly.pdbx_seq_one_letter_code
_entity_poly.pdbx_strand_id
1 'polypeptide(L)'
;MFPRRFAPISLLFVLFAIPAPVCAQQDLAKYVRDTYAKQEVRIPMRDGVRLHTAIYSPRDASQTYPILMTRTPYGVGPYGADKYKGSLGPSAHFVRSGYIFIYQDVRGCFLSEGKFEDMRPHLDRKSGPRDTDESSDTYDTIDWLIKNVPNNNGKVGLWGISYPGFYAAAGMIDAHPALKAVSPQAPVSDWWFDDFHHHGAFFLPHGFNFLSAFGQARPEPTTRGPNRFQHGTPDGYQFFLDIGPLKNVNERYFKDRITFWNRIVEHPNYDDFWKARNILPHLKKVAPAVMTVGGWFDAEDLYGPLQIYRTVEKENPGIFNVLVMGPWAHGAWSSGDGSRLGGIHFGSRTSAFYQKHIELPFFEHFLKGKGEHRLPEAYVFETGANSWRQFDHWPPRSLEKKKLHFHANGKLSFDPPGSDEAAFDEYVSDPHKPVPFSEAITVAMTREYMTDDQRFAARRPDVLVYQTEVLDRAVTLAGPLQAELYVSTTGTDADWIVKLIDVFPPDAKSPAPRAQDRPLGGYQMMVRSEVIRGRFRNSYEKPEPFVPGEPTRVRLELQDVLHTFAPGHRIMVQVQSTWFPLVDRNPQKFVPNIFLADDKDFIKATQRVYRSRQQPSCLHVGVLPADGE
;
A
#
# COMPACT_ATOMS: atom_id res chain seq x y z
N MET A 1 -56.21 -39.17 -43.77
CA MET A 1 -57.00 -38.18 -42.99
C MET A 1 -56.58 -38.31 -41.53
N PHE A 2 -55.63 -37.51 -41.05
CA PHE A 2 -55.21 -37.46 -39.65
C PHE A 2 -55.21 -35.97 -39.20
N PRO A 3 -55.81 -35.60 -38.11
CA PRO A 3 -55.89 -34.20 -37.69
C PRO A 3 -54.60 -33.76 -36.97
N ARG A 4 -54.08 -32.63 -37.40
CA ARG A 4 -52.97 -31.92 -36.71
C ARG A 4 -53.54 -31.26 -35.44
N ARG A 5 -52.93 -31.61 -34.27
CA ARG A 5 -53.16 -30.90 -32.99
C ARG A 5 -52.18 -29.74 -32.90
N PHE A 6 -52.69 -28.51 -32.72
CA PHE A 6 -51.90 -27.34 -32.35
C PHE A 6 -51.67 -27.37 -30.84
N ALA A 7 -50.39 -27.23 -30.41
CA ALA A 7 -50.00 -27.01 -29.04
C ALA A 7 -49.91 -25.47 -28.79
N PRO A 8 -50.31 -24.95 -27.63
CA PRO A 8 -50.22 -23.54 -27.34
C PRO A 8 -48.76 -23.15 -27.00
N ILE A 9 -48.24 -22.12 -27.61
CA ILE A 9 -46.95 -21.49 -27.30
C ILE A 9 -47.15 -20.67 -26.00
N SER A 10 -46.59 -21.17 -24.91
CA SER A 10 -46.48 -20.40 -23.65
C SER A 10 -45.34 -19.40 -23.80
N LEU A 11 -45.67 -18.12 -23.81
CA LEU A 11 -44.74 -17.01 -23.79
C LEU A 11 -44.12 -16.93 -22.38
N LEU A 12 -42.86 -17.36 -22.22
CA LEU A 12 -42.12 -17.25 -20.96
C LEU A 12 -41.60 -15.80 -20.88
N PHE A 13 -42.21 -14.97 -20.04
CA PHE A 13 -41.64 -13.68 -19.66
C PHE A 13 -40.40 -13.91 -18.80
N VAL A 14 -39.22 -13.78 -19.40
CA VAL A 14 -37.95 -13.71 -18.64
C VAL A 14 -37.87 -12.29 -18.04
N LEU A 15 -38.24 -12.16 -16.77
CA LEU A 15 -37.95 -11.00 -15.97
C LEU A 15 -36.42 -10.96 -15.74
N PHE A 16 -35.71 -10.10 -16.47
CA PHE A 16 -34.34 -9.75 -16.14
C PHE A 16 -34.34 -9.01 -14.80
N ALA A 17 -34.00 -9.70 -13.73
CA ALA A 17 -33.69 -9.08 -12.45
C ALA A 17 -32.40 -8.25 -12.63
N ILE A 18 -32.52 -6.91 -12.61
CA ILE A 18 -31.38 -6.00 -12.55
C ILE A 18 -30.64 -6.31 -11.24
N PRO A 19 -29.33 -6.58 -11.26
CA PRO A 19 -28.61 -6.93 -10.05
C PRO A 19 -28.68 -5.80 -9.02
N ALA A 20 -29.01 -6.14 -7.78
CA ALA A 20 -29.23 -5.24 -6.65
C ALA A 20 -28.17 -4.11 -6.44
N PRO A 21 -26.87 -4.28 -6.74
CA PRO A 21 -25.88 -3.20 -6.60
C PRO A 21 -26.09 -2.04 -7.59
N VAL A 22 -26.62 -2.28 -8.78
CA VAL A 22 -26.84 -1.22 -9.78
C VAL A 22 -27.98 -0.29 -9.36
N CYS A 23 -29.06 -0.83 -8.79
CA CYS A 23 -30.18 -0.02 -8.26
C CYS A 23 -29.72 0.87 -7.09
N ALA A 24 -28.94 0.32 -6.15
CA ALA A 24 -28.45 1.08 -4.99
C ALA A 24 -27.52 2.25 -5.40
N GLN A 25 -26.70 2.07 -6.43
CA GLN A 25 -25.81 3.11 -6.93
C GLN A 25 -26.58 4.21 -7.69
N GLN A 26 -27.61 3.85 -8.44
CA GLN A 26 -28.50 4.82 -9.11
C GLN A 26 -29.29 5.66 -8.10
N ASP A 27 -29.78 5.04 -7.03
CA ASP A 27 -30.47 5.74 -5.94
C ASP A 27 -29.56 6.74 -5.22
N LEU A 28 -28.28 6.40 -5.01
CA LEU A 28 -27.32 7.29 -4.37
C LEU A 28 -26.96 8.48 -5.27
N ALA A 29 -26.75 8.25 -6.56
CA ALA A 29 -26.48 9.32 -7.53
C ALA A 29 -27.67 10.29 -7.67
N LYS A 30 -28.90 9.77 -7.62
CA LYS A 30 -30.10 10.59 -7.57
C LYS A 30 -30.17 11.40 -6.28
N TYR A 31 -29.93 10.77 -5.12
CA TYR A 31 -29.90 11.45 -3.83
C TYR A 31 -28.90 12.61 -3.83
N VAL A 32 -27.67 12.40 -4.34
CA VAL A 32 -26.67 13.48 -4.45
C VAL A 32 -27.20 14.66 -5.25
N ARG A 33 -27.78 14.45 -6.43
CA ARG A 33 -28.33 15.54 -7.27
C ARG A 33 -29.50 16.27 -6.61
N ASP A 34 -30.35 15.54 -5.90
CA ASP A 34 -31.54 16.11 -5.28
C ASP A 34 -31.22 16.91 -4.02
N THR A 35 -30.21 16.48 -3.24
CA THR A 35 -29.93 17.03 -1.90
C THR A 35 -28.72 17.94 -1.82
N TYR A 36 -27.83 17.92 -2.83
CA TYR A 36 -26.62 18.75 -2.86
C TYR A 36 -26.65 19.76 -4.00
N ALA A 37 -26.12 20.95 -3.74
CA ALA A 37 -25.77 21.92 -4.77
C ALA A 37 -24.26 21.79 -5.06
N LYS A 38 -23.88 21.78 -6.34
CA LYS A 38 -22.48 21.79 -6.77
C LYS A 38 -22.05 23.17 -7.20
N GLN A 39 -20.88 23.60 -6.78
CA GLN A 39 -20.19 24.79 -7.24
C GLN A 39 -18.75 24.45 -7.59
N GLU A 40 -18.19 25.03 -8.63
CA GLU A 40 -16.77 24.95 -8.97
C GLU A 40 -16.14 26.34 -8.85
N VAL A 41 -15.03 26.42 -8.13
CA VAL A 41 -14.32 27.66 -7.87
C VAL A 41 -12.82 27.49 -8.11
N ARG A 42 -12.11 28.60 -8.25
CA ARG A 42 -10.64 28.62 -8.26
C ARG A 42 -10.16 29.38 -7.04
N ILE A 43 -9.68 28.64 -6.05
CA ILE A 43 -9.21 29.19 -4.76
C ILE A 43 -7.80 29.77 -4.94
N PRO A 44 -7.58 31.05 -4.66
CA PRO A 44 -6.25 31.64 -4.75
C PRO A 44 -5.38 31.20 -3.58
N MET A 45 -4.17 30.74 -3.88
CA MET A 45 -3.12 30.46 -2.90
C MET A 45 -2.32 31.73 -2.63
N ARG A 46 -1.50 31.76 -1.58
CA ARG A 46 -0.69 32.90 -1.13
C ARG A 46 0.28 33.45 -2.18
N ASP A 47 0.68 32.64 -3.13
CA ASP A 47 1.54 33.03 -4.26
C ASP A 47 0.77 33.52 -5.49
N GLY A 48 -0.56 33.50 -5.44
CA GLY A 48 -1.47 33.91 -6.49
C GLY A 48 -1.89 32.80 -7.46
N VAL A 49 -1.32 31.61 -7.37
CA VAL A 49 -1.78 30.42 -8.13
C VAL A 49 -3.16 30.02 -7.66
N ARG A 50 -4.04 29.62 -8.59
CA ARG A 50 -5.43 29.27 -8.27
C ARG A 50 -5.69 27.79 -8.46
N LEU A 51 -6.21 27.14 -7.40
CA LEU A 51 -6.51 25.70 -7.40
C LEU A 51 -7.99 25.44 -7.66
N HIS A 52 -8.27 24.59 -8.63
CA HIS A 52 -9.64 24.19 -8.99
C HIS A 52 -10.24 23.33 -7.89
N THR A 53 -11.44 23.73 -7.45
CA THR A 53 -12.11 23.10 -6.31
C THR A 53 -13.59 22.92 -6.61
N ALA A 54 -14.07 21.69 -6.50
CA ALA A 54 -15.50 21.36 -6.56
C ALA A 54 -16.05 21.27 -5.13
N ILE A 55 -17.11 22.04 -4.87
CA ILE A 55 -17.80 22.17 -3.58
C ILE A 55 -19.19 21.58 -3.74
N TYR A 56 -19.54 20.62 -2.90
CA TYR A 56 -20.89 20.07 -2.79
C TYR A 56 -21.47 20.43 -1.43
N SER A 57 -22.41 21.36 -1.40
CA SER A 57 -23.10 21.82 -0.18
C SER A 57 -24.51 21.26 -0.10
N PRO A 58 -24.98 20.80 1.09
CA PRO A 58 -26.38 20.47 1.28
C PRO A 58 -27.30 21.63 0.87
N ARG A 59 -28.40 21.35 0.20
CA ARG A 59 -29.42 22.36 -0.18
C ARG A 59 -30.22 22.85 1.01
N ASP A 60 -30.28 22.06 2.08
CA ASP A 60 -30.88 22.47 3.34
C ASP A 60 -29.98 23.50 4.03
N ALA A 61 -30.43 24.74 4.09
CA ALA A 61 -29.73 25.86 4.74
C ALA A 61 -30.20 26.13 6.18
N SER A 62 -31.03 25.26 6.76
CA SER A 62 -31.59 25.43 8.11
C SER A 62 -30.57 25.16 9.24
N GLN A 63 -29.41 24.55 8.91
CA GLN A 63 -28.37 24.19 9.85
C GLN A 63 -26.97 24.41 9.25
N THR A 64 -25.94 24.28 10.10
CA THR A 64 -24.54 24.32 9.66
C THR A 64 -23.96 22.92 9.54
N TYR A 65 -22.96 22.77 8.66
CA TYR A 65 -22.32 21.49 8.32
C TYR A 65 -20.81 21.57 8.43
N PRO A 66 -20.14 20.52 8.89
CA PRO A 66 -18.68 20.45 8.80
C PRO A 66 -18.25 20.24 7.34
N ILE A 67 -17.05 20.69 7.05
CA ILE A 67 -16.38 20.47 5.78
C ILE A 67 -15.60 19.14 5.85
N LEU A 68 -15.72 18.31 4.81
CA LEU A 68 -14.90 17.11 4.62
C LEU A 68 -14.19 17.19 3.26
N MET A 69 -12.88 17.32 3.29
CA MET A 69 -12.06 17.68 2.14
C MET A 69 -11.13 16.53 1.72
N THR A 70 -10.91 16.41 0.41
CA THR A 70 -9.81 15.63 -0.18
C THR A 70 -9.12 16.42 -1.28
N ARG A 71 -7.80 16.29 -1.38
CA ARG A 71 -6.95 16.86 -2.42
C ARG A 71 -6.35 15.72 -3.24
N THR A 72 -6.25 15.87 -4.56
CA THR A 72 -5.87 14.76 -5.44
C THR A 72 -5.14 15.24 -6.70
N PRO A 73 -4.14 14.48 -7.18
CA PRO A 73 -3.50 14.73 -8.46
C PRO A 73 -4.21 13.98 -9.61
N TYR A 74 -5.26 13.20 -9.31
CA TYR A 74 -5.93 12.28 -10.25
C TYR A 74 -7.18 12.86 -10.90
N GLY A 75 -7.53 14.13 -10.58
CA GLY A 75 -8.70 14.81 -11.09
C GLY A 75 -9.96 14.67 -10.24
N VAL A 76 -10.63 15.79 -10.02
CA VAL A 76 -11.86 15.85 -9.19
C VAL A 76 -13.14 15.68 -10.00
N GLY A 77 -13.05 15.38 -11.28
CA GLY A 77 -14.21 15.19 -12.16
C GLY A 77 -15.42 14.46 -11.54
N PRO A 78 -16.60 14.59 -12.16
CA PRO A 78 -16.84 15.22 -13.46
C PRO A 78 -16.78 16.75 -13.36
N TYR A 79 -16.14 17.40 -14.32
CA TYR A 79 -16.02 18.85 -14.42
C TYR A 79 -17.26 19.46 -15.06
N GLY A 80 -17.66 20.64 -14.58
CA GLY A 80 -18.87 21.37 -14.96
C GLY A 80 -19.91 21.42 -13.83
N ALA A 81 -20.47 22.59 -13.58
CA ALA A 81 -21.37 22.84 -12.44
C ALA A 81 -22.64 21.98 -12.45
N ASP A 82 -23.06 21.53 -13.62
CA ASP A 82 -24.24 20.67 -13.87
C ASP A 82 -23.94 19.17 -13.79
N LYS A 83 -22.65 18.78 -13.68
CA LYS A 83 -22.21 17.38 -13.64
C LYS A 83 -21.85 16.95 -12.23
N TYR A 84 -22.55 15.96 -11.71
CA TYR A 84 -22.44 15.52 -10.32
C TYR A 84 -21.70 14.17 -10.21
N LYS A 85 -20.95 13.98 -9.13
CA LYS A 85 -20.44 12.66 -8.72
C LYS A 85 -21.60 11.73 -8.36
N GLY A 86 -21.43 10.43 -8.58
CA GLY A 86 -22.41 9.42 -8.20
C GLY A 86 -22.45 9.15 -6.69
N SER A 87 -21.38 9.51 -5.96
CA SER A 87 -21.27 9.43 -4.50
C SER A 87 -20.36 10.54 -4.01
N LEU A 88 -20.46 10.91 -2.73
CA LEU A 88 -19.65 11.93 -2.07
C LEU A 88 -19.02 11.38 -0.79
N GLY A 89 -17.84 11.90 -0.45
CA GLY A 89 -17.09 11.53 0.74
C GLY A 89 -16.46 10.13 0.67
N PRO A 90 -15.93 9.63 1.79
CA PRO A 90 -15.25 8.34 1.86
C PRO A 90 -16.18 7.14 1.56
N SER A 91 -17.44 7.23 1.96
CA SER A 91 -18.43 6.16 1.77
C SER A 91 -19.87 6.71 1.66
N ALA A 92 -20.82 5.85 1.25
CA ALA A 92 -22.24 6.19 1.17
C ALA A 92 -22.84 6.65 2.52
N HIS A 93 -22.26 6.26 3.63
CA HIS A 93 -22.70 6.69 4.96
C HIS A 93 -22.53 8.20 5.15
N PHE A 94 -21.43 8.78 4.66
CA PHE A 94 -21.16 10.21 4.75
C PHE A 94 -22.13 11.06 3.94
N VAL A 95 -22.53 10.58 2.76
CA VAL A 95 -23.47 11.30 1.87
C VAL A 95 -24.78 11.62 2.60
N ARG A 96 -25.28 10.72 3.43
CA ARG A 96 -26.53 10.86 4.17
C ARG A 96 -26.37 11.54 5.55
N SER A 97 -25.13 11.71 5.99
CA SER A 97 -24.85 12.30 7.31
C SER A 97 -24.78 13.82 7.31
N GLY A 98 -24.79 14.47 6.16
CA GLY A 98 -24.75 15.93 6.04
C GLY A 98 -23.35 16.50 6.32
N TYR A 99 -22.60 16.72 5.24
CA TYR A 99 -21.29 17.37 5.18
C TYR A 99 -21.26 18.32 3.98
N ILE A 100 -20.41 19.32 4.02
CA ILE A 100 -19.95 20.03 2.82
C ILE A 100 -18.74 19.27 2.31
N PHE A 101 -18.84 18.69 1.10
CA PHE A 101 -17.74 17.92 0.51
C PHE A 101 -16.92 18.77 -0.43
N ILE A 102 -15.59 18.72 -0.23
CA ILE A 102 -14.62 19.47 -1.02
C ILE A 102 -13.69 18.50 -1.75
N TYR A 103 -13.57 18.71 -3.05
CA TYR A 103 -12.62 17.99 -3.91
C TYR A 103 -11.75 19.02 -4.63
N GLN A 104 -10.43 18.97 -4.40
CA GLN A 104 -9.50 19.92 -4.99
C GLN A 104 -8.46 19.21 -5.86
N ASP A 105 -8.34 19.65 -7.12
CA ASP A 105 -7.18 19.34 -7.95
C ASP A 105 -5.94 20.02 -7.35
N VAL A 106 -4.88 19.25 -7.09
CA VAL A 106 -3.64 19.84 -6.55
C VAL A 106 -2.92 20.70 -7.60
N ARG A 107 -2.01 21.51 -7.16
CA ARG A 107 -1.21 22.44 -7.98
C ARG A 107 -0.62 21.76 -9.22
N GLY A 108 -0.84 22.35 -10.40
CA GLY A 108 -0.36 21.85 -11.68
C GLY A 108 -1.02 20.58 -12.19
N CYS A 109 -2.15 20.16 -11.58
CA CYS A 109 -2.92 19.02 -12.05
C CYS A 109 -4.31 19.45 -12.52
N PHE A 110 -4.77 18.83 -13.60
CA PHE A 110 -6.08 19.03 -14.22
C PHE A 110 -6.43 20.51 -14.42
N LEU A 111 -7.45 21.05 -13.74
CA LEU A 111 -7.86 22.44 -13.90
C LEU A 111 -7.19 23.43 -12.94
N SER A 112 -6.29 22.95 -12.08
CA SER A 112 -5.47 23.80 -11.23
C SER A 112 -4.27 24.38 -11.96
N GLU A 113 -3.96 25.63 -11.62
CA GLU A 113 -2.80 26.35 -12.15
C GLU A 113 -1.50 25.93 -11.42
N GLY A 114 -0.37 26.45 -11.88
CA GLY A 114 0.96 26.21 -11.31
C GLY A 114 1.68 25.00 -11.90
N LYS A 115 2.77 24.61 -11.27
CA LYS A 115 3.61 23.48 -11.72
C LYS A 115 3.45 22.32 -10.74
N PHE A 116 3.16 21.14 -11.27
CA PHE A 116 3.16 19.89 -10.49
C PHE A 116 4.59 19.46 -10.16
N GLU A 117 4.76 18.97 -8.95
CA GLU A 117 5.99 18.31 -8.50
C GLU A 117 5.61 17.05 -7.72
N ASP A 118 6.21 15.92 -8.10
CA ASP A 118 5.98 14.63 -7.47
C ASP A 118 6.50 14.63 -6.04
N MET A 119 5.62 14.28 -5.06
CA MET A 119 5.92 14.31 -3.62
C MET A 119 6.68 15.58 -3.25
N ARG A 120 6.05 16.73 -3.57
CA ARG A 120 6.69 18.04 -3.34
C ARG A 120 7.31 18.11 -1.96
N PRO A 121 8.62 18.44 -1.84
CA PRO A 121 9.29 18.61 -0.56
C PRO A 121 8.59 19.61 0.34
N HIS A 122 8.52 19.28 1.63
CA HIS A 122 8.09 20.22 2.64
C HIS A 122 9.16 21.29 2.88
N LEU A 123 8.74 22.52 3.11
CA LEU A 123 9.62 23.64 3.42
C LEU A 123 9.63 23.89 4.93
N ASP A 124 10.68 23.45 5.64
CA ASP A 124 10.87 23.68 7.09
C ASP A 124 10.85 25.17 7.45
N ARG A 125 11.36 26.00 6.55
CA ARG A 125 11.35 27.46 6.67
C ARG A 125 10.77 28.07 5.41
N LYS A 126 9.66 28.74 5.58
CA LYS A 126 9.08 29.59 4.55
C LYS A 126 9.73 30.97 4.68
N SER A 127 10.68 31.26 3.79
CA SER A 127 11.50 32.50 3.82
C SER A 127 10.72 33.72 3.39
N GLY A 128 9.65 33.52 2.64
CA GLY A 128 8.78 34.57 2.13
C GLY A 128 7.30 34.24 2.20
N PRO A 129 6.44 35.25 2.16
CA PRO A 129 4.99 35.06 2.23
C PRO A 129 4.41 34.30 1.04
N ARG A 130 5.20 34.08 -0.02
CA ARG A 130 4.80 33.36 -1.24
C ARG A 130 5.39 31.95 -1.32
N ASP A 131 6.16 31.51 -0.33
CA ASP A 131 6.71 30.15 -0.32
C ASP A 131 5.59 29.14 -0.10
N THR A 132 5.50 28.16 -0.98
CA THR A 132 4.41 27.19 -1.01
C THR A 132 4.91 25.76 -0.99
N ASP A 133 4.20 24.93 -0.26
CA ASP A 133 4.28 23.48 -0.21
C ASP A 133 2.86 22.91 -0.05
N GLU A 134 2.72 21.60 0.14
CA GLU A 134 1.39 21.00 0.27
C GLU A 134 0.67 21.38 1.56
N SER A 135 1.41 21.64 2.65
CA SER A 135 0.80 22.13 3.90
C SER A 135 0.23 23.53 3.76
N SER A 136 0.96 24.43 3.10
CA SER A 136 0.51 25.80 2.87
C SER A 136 -0.65 25.90 1.88
N ASP A 137 -0.64 25.10 0.80
CA ASP A 137 -1.78 25.03 -0.13
C ASP A 137 -3.04 24.49 0.57
N THR A 138 -2.87 23.53 1.50
CA THR A 138 -3.98 23.05 2.34
C THR A 138 -4.49 24.11 3.31
N TYR A 139 -3.58 24.82 3.96
CA TYR A 139 -3.90 25.92 4.87
C TYR A 139 -4.72 27.01 4.17
N ASP A 140 -4.21 27.53 3.04
CA ASP A 140 -4.86 28.59 2.27
C ASP A 140 -6.24 28.16 1.74
N THR A 141 -6.35 26.90 1.33
CA THR A 141 -7.63 26.32 0.91
C THR A 141 -8.64 26.31 2.05
N ILE A 142 -8.26 25.86 3.24
CA ILE A 142 -9.14 25.80 4.42
C ILE A 142 -9.55 27.22 4.84
N ASP A 143 -8.61 28.16 4.90
CA ASP A 143 -8.87 29.55 5.27
C ASP A 143 -9.90 30.19 4.31
N TRP A 144 -9.75 29.96 3.02
CA TRP A 144 -10.72 30.45 2.03
C TRP A 144 -12.09 29.78 2.20
N LEU A 145 -12.15 28.46 2.40
CA LEU A 145 -13.41 27.71 2.52
C LEU A 145 -14.24 28.17 3.69
N ILE A 146 -13.62 28.38 4.86
CA ILE A 146 -14.35 28.83 6.05
C ILE A 146 -14.95 30.22 5.86
N LYS A 147 -14.24 31.10 5.17
CA LYS A 147 -14.68 32.48 4.94
C LYS A 147 -15.74 32.61 3.85
N ASN A 148 -15.75 31.72 2.86
CA ASN A 148 -16.53 31.92 1.63
C ASN A 148 -17.63 30.88 1.38
N VAL A 149 -17.61 29.71 2.04
CA VAL A 149 -18.64 28.70 1.88
C VAL A 149 -19.72 28.91 2.95
N PRO A 150 -20.97 29.23 2.58
CA PRO A 150 -22.03 29.46 3.56
C PRO A 150 -22.40 28.17 4.31
N ASN A 151 -23.02 28.36 5.49
CA ASN A 151 -23.51 27.27 6.35
C ASN A 151 -22.43 26.25 6.77
N ASN A 152 -21.14 26.59 6.73
CA ASN A 152 -20.12 25.77 7.39
C ASN A 152 -20.12 26.02 8.92
N ASN A 153 -19.74 25.00 9.71
CA ASN A 153 -19.68 25.08 11.16
C ASN A 153 -18.27 25.46 11.68
N GLY A 154 -17.34 25.87 10.81
CA GLY A 154 -15.97 26.21 11.15
C GLY A 154 -15.04 25.03 11.44
N LYS A 155 -15.49 23.78 11.22
CA LYS A 155 -14.67 22.58 11.42
C LYS A 155 -14.43 21.86 10.10
N VAL A 156 -13.19 21.44 9.88
CA VAL A 156 -12.73 20.76 8.66
C VAL A 156 -12.15 19.40 9.01
N GLY A 157 -12.53 18.38 8.25
CA GLY A 157 -11.87 17.08 8.18
C GLY A 157 -11.13 16.93 6.84
N LEU A 158 -10.01 16.26 6.87
CA LEU A 158 -9.19 15.96 5.68
C LEU A 158 -8.96 14.46 5.58
N TRP A 159 -9.14 13.88 4.39
CA TRP A 159 -8.92 12.46 4.14
C TRP A 159 -8.40 12.21 2.74
N GLY A 160 -7.79 11.05 2.53
CA GLY A 160 -7.36 10.61 1.21
C GLY A 160 -6.70 9.25 1.27
N ILE A 161 -6.74 8.53 0.15
CA ILE A 161 -6.14 7.20 -0.02
C ILE A 161 -4.98 7.31 -0.99
N SER A 162 -3.83 6.66 -0.70
CA SER A 162 -2.66 6.66 -1.57
C SER A 162 -1.99 8.05 -1.66
N TYR A 163 -1.69 8.56 -2.82
CA TYR A 163 -1.22 9.92 -3.02
C TYR A 163 -2.13 10.98 -2.33
N PRO A 164 -3.48 10.93 -2.43
CA PRO A 164 -4.37 11.75 -1.59
C PRO A 164 -4.17 11.54 -0.07
N GLY A 165 -3.72 10.37 0.36
CA GLY A 165 -3.29 10.09 1.74
C GLY A 165 -2.04 10.87 2.13
N PHE A 166 -1.07 10.98 1.22
CA PHE A 166 0.09 11.88 1.39
C PHE A 166 -0.36 13.34 1.56
N TYR A 167 -1.29 13.83 0.73
CA TYR A 167 -1.80 15.22 0.89
C TYR A 167 -2.54 15.40 2.21
N ALA A 168 -3.23 14.37 2.71
CA ALA A 168 -3.85 14.40 4.02
C ALA A 168 -2.79 14.51 5.13
N ALA A 169 -1.73 13.71 5.05
CA ALA A 169 -0.61 13.76 6.00
C ALA A 169 0.14 15.10 5.92
N ALA A 170 0.44 15.60 4.72
CA ALA A 170 1.08 16.92 4.54
C ALA A 170 0.23 18.06 5.11
N GLY A 171 -1.10 17.95 5.01
CA GLY A 171 -2.03 18.94 5.56
C GLY A 171 -2.06 19.03 7.09
N MET A 172 -1.51 18.03 7.81
CA MET A 172 -1.37 18.09 9.27
C MET A 172 -0.19 18.97 9.73
N ILE A 173 0.77 19.24 8.83
CA ILE A 173 1.95 20.04 9.13
C ILE A 173 1.56 21.51 9.08
N ASP A 174 1.87 22.28 10.13
CA ASP A 174 1.46 23.69 10.26
C ASP A 174 -0.06 23.88 10.02
N ALA A 175 -0.86 22.99 10.56
CA ALA A 175 -2.28 22.86 10.25
C ALA A 175 -3.09 24.13 10.54
N HIS A 176 -4.06 24.43 9.68
CA HIS A 176 -5.03 25.50 9.94
C HIS A 176 -5.86 25.17 11.19
N PRO A 177 -6.14 26.16 12.10
CA PRO A 177 -6.86 25.91 13.36
C PRO A 177 -8.23 25.25 13.21
N ALA A 178 -8.89 25.39 12.05
CA ALA A 178 -10.16 24.74 11.76
C ALA A 178 -10.03 23.27 11.37
N LEU A 179 -8.84 22.77 11.03
CA LEU A 179 -8.61 21.35 10.76
C LEU A 179 -8.66 20.57 12.07
N LYS A 180 -9.69 19.75 12.26
CA LYS A 180 -9.97 19.05 13.51
C LYS A 180 -9.76 17.53 13.44
N ALA A 181 -9.87 16.95 12.26
CA ALA A 181 -9.74 15.51 12.05
C ALA A 181 -9.05 15.24 10.72
N VAL A 182 -8.09 14.33 10.71
CA VAL A 182 -7.36 13.94 9.50
C VAL A 182 -7.27 12.41 9.43
N SER A 183 -7.54 11.85 8.25
CA SER A 183 -7.37 10.42 8.00
C SER A 183 -6.48 10.18 6.78
N PRO A 184 -5.16 10.06 6.97
CA PRO A 184 -4.26 9.54 5.95
C PRO A 184 -4.52 8.04 5.78
N GLN A 185 -4.92 7.61 4.60
CA GLN A 185 -5.27 6.22 4.32
C GLN A 185 -4.33 5.68 3.24
N ALA A 186 -3.62 4.57 3.51
CA ALA A 186 -2.50 4.10 2.71
C ALA A 186 -1.67 5.29 2.17
N PRO A 187 -1.20 6.18 3.03
CA PRO A 187 -0.47 7.36 2.60
C PRO A 187 0.93 6.97 2.16
N VAL A 188 1.39 7.45 1.02
CA VAL A 188 2.83 7.46 0.73
C VAL A 188 3.51 8.36 1.76
N SER A 189 4.60 7.88 2.37
CA SER A 189 5.41 8.70 3.30
C SER A 189 6.84 8.95 2.80
N ASP A 190 7.42 7.98 2.13
CA ASP A 190 8.78 8.01 1.57
C ASP A 190 8.88 7.01 0.41
N TRP A 191 9.00 7.49 -0.83
CA TRP A 191 9.06 6.64 -2.02
C TRP A 191 10.31 5.75 -2.16
N TRP A 192 11.27 5.89 -1.27
CA TRP A 192 12.40 4.96 -1.19
C TRP A 192 12.06 3.67 -0.46
N PHE A 193 11.09 3.71 0.45
CA PHE A 193 10.67 2.55 1.26
C PHE A 193 9.26 2.10 0.95
N ASP A 194 8.57 2.84 0.08
CA ASP A 194 7.17 2.65 -0.26
C ASP A 194 6.99 2.96 -1.75
N ASP A 195 6.08 2.30 -2.47
CA ASP A 195 5.79 2.53 -3.89
C ASP A 195 6.92 2.14 -4.86
N PHE A 196 7.96 2.98 -5.00
CA PHE A 196 8.98 2.79 -6.06
C PHE A 196 10.14 1.90 -5.66
N HIS A 197 10.58 1.99 -4.41
CA HIS A 197 11.66 1.15 -3.91
C HIS A 197 11.27 0.49 -2.60
N HIS A 198 11.75 -0.73 -2.40
CA HIS A 198 11.75 -1.41 -1.12
C HIS A 198 13.19 -1.74 -0.77
N HIS A 199 13.75 -1.05 0.23
CA HIS A 199 15.13 -1.20 0.68
C HIS A 199 16.15 -1.17 -0.49
N GLY A 200 15.91 -0.26 -1.45
CA GLY A 200 16.76 -0.03 -2.62
C GLY A 200 16.50 -0.94 -3.82
N ALA A 201 15.61 -1.91 -3.75
CA ALA A 201 15.13 -2.68 -4.89
C ALA A 201 13.95 -1.95 -5.56
N PHE A 202 13.96 -1.80 -6.88
CA PHE A 202 12.96 -1.02 -7.61
C PHE A 202 11.74 -1.86 -7.99
N PHE A 203 10.53 -1.38 -7.67
CA PHE A 203 9.28 -2.04 -8.03
C PHE A 203 8.90 -1.72 -9.48
N LEU A 204 9.39 -2.58 -10.37
CA LEU A 204 9.44 -2.30 -11.80
C LEU A 204 8.06 -2.15 -12.48
N PRO A 205 7.09 -3.09 -12.39
CA PRO A 205 5.80 -2.90 -13.05
C PRO A 205 5.02 -1.73 -12.49
N HIS A 206 5.10 -1.51 -11.17
CA HIS A 206 4.44 -0.39 -10.53
C HIS A 206 5.02 0.94 -11.01
N GLY A 207 6.32 1.15 -10.86
CA GLY A 207 7.00 2.38 -11.28
C GLY A 207 6.86 2.64 -12.79
N PHE A 208 7.02 1.61 -13.63
CA PHE A 208 6.87 1.76 -15.07
C PHE A 208 5.44 2.15 -15.47
N ASN A 209 4.43 1.41 -15.01
CA ASN A 209 3.04 1.64 -15.39
C ASN A 209 2.51 2.96 -14.86
N PHE A 210 2.81 3.26 -13.59
CA PHE A 210 2.41 4.51 -12.97
C PHE A 210 3.01 5.71 -13.71
N LEU A 211 4.33 5.75 -13.87
CA LEU A 211 5.01 6.89 -14.48
C LEU A 211 4.74 7.02 -15.97
N SER A 212 4.56 5.93 -16.71
CA SER A 212 4.20 5.97 -18.13
C SER A 212 2.92 6.78 -18.41
N ALA A 213 1.98 6.78 -17.46
CA ALA A 213 0.74 7.54 -17.52
C ALA A 213 0.85 8.82 -16.67
N PHE A 214 1.07 8.69 -15.37
CA PHE A 214 1.04 9.79 -14.42
C PHE A 214 2.19 10.80 -14.62
N GLY A 215 3.37 10.33 -14.99
CA GLY A 215 4.57 11.16 -15.21
C GLY A 215 4.57 12.00 -16.51
N GLN A 216 3.51 11.91 -17.34
CA GLN A 216 3.44 12.71 -18.57
C GLN A 216 3.35 14.21 -18.27
N ALA A 217 3.97 15.02 -19.12
CA ALA A 217 3.99 16.47 -18.97
C ALA A 217 2.57 17.06 -18.93
N ARG A 218 2.38 18.06 -18.05
CA ARG A 218 1.12 18.81 -17.88
C ARG A 218 1.35 20.28 -18.21
N PRO A 219 1.42 20.65 -19.52
CA PRO A 219 1.81 22.00 -19.92
C PRO A 219 0.75 23.06 -19.58
N GLU A 220 -0.53 22.66 -19.49
CA GLU A 220 -1.67 23.56 -19.25
C GLU A 220 -2.82 22.84 -18.55
N PRO A 221 -3.74 23.58 -17.92
CA PRO A 221 -4.93 23.01 -17.32
C PRO A 221 -5.79 22.24 -18.35
N THR A 222 -6.24 21.04 -17.96
CA THR A 222 -7.02 20.13 -18.81
C THR A 222 -8.02 19.32 -18.01
N THR A 223 -9.10 18.86 -18.64
CA THR A 223 -10.02 17.88 -18.06
C THR A 223 -9.71 16.45 -18.47
N ARG A 224 -8.68 16.24 -19.30
CA ARG A 224 -8.31 14.92 -19.83
C ARG A 224 -7.25 14.29 -18.95
N GLY A 225 -7.47 13.04 -18.58
CA GLY A 225 -6.43 12.23 -17.95
C GLY A 225 -5.33 11.81 -18.93
N PRO A 226 -4.18 11.33 -18.41
CA PRO A 226 -3.07 10.86 -19.24
C PRO A 226 -3.44 9.57 -19.99
N ASN A 227 -2.78 9.35 -21.11
CA ASN A 227 -2.91 8.09 -21.86
C ASN A 227 -2.18 6.97 -21.13
N ARG A 228 -2.81 5.80 -21.04
CA ARG A 228 -2.18 4.60 -20.49
C ARG A 228 -1.23 3.97 -21.53
N PHE A 229 -0.11 3.44 -21.05
CA PHE A 229 0.83 2.71 -21.88
C PHE A 229 0.20 1.40 -22.39
N GLN A 230 0.49 1.06 -23.65
CA GLN A 230 0.03 -0.16 -24.30
C GLN A 230 1.20 -1.14 -24.43
N HIS A 231 1.19 -2.22 -23.66
CA HIS A 231 2.27 -3.21 -23.64
C HIS A 231 2.32 -4.08 -24.89
N GLY A 232 1.20 -4.22 -25.61
CA GLY A 232 1.09 -5.09 -26.79
C GLY A 232 1.01 -6.60 -26.44
N THR A 233 1.12 -6.96 -25.17
CA THR A 233 1.03 -8.34 -24.67
C THR A 233 0.40 -8.34 -23.27
N PRO A 234 -0.31 -9.41 -22.85
CA PRO A 234 -0.73 -9.60 -21.48
C PRO A 234 0.39 -10.16 -20.58
N ASP A 235 1.47 -10.71 -21.16
CA ASP A 235 2.57 -11.35 -20.45
C ASP A 235 3.61 -10.33 -19.99
N GLY A 236 3.43 -9.84 -18.76
CA GLY A 236 4.34 -8.87 -18.15
C GLY A 236 5.70 -9.47 -17.81
N TYR A 237 5.77 -10.75 -17.44
CA TYR A 237 7.06 -11.40 -17.18
C TYR A 237 7.96 -11.32 -18.40
N GLN A 238 7.46 -11.76 -19.56
CA GLN A 238 8.24 -11.71 -20.79
C GLN A 238 8.49 -10.29 -21.27
N PHE A 239 7.48 -9.40 -21.18
CA PHE A 239 7.61 -8.00 -21.57
C PHE A 239 8.77 -7.30 -20.83
N PHE A 240 8.79 -7.39 -19.49
CA PHE A 240 9.83 -6.75 -18.69
C PHE A 240 11.19 -7.47 -18.82
N LEU A 241 11.21 -8.78 -19.10
CA LEU A 241 12.44 -9.51 -19.40
C LEU A 241 13.07 -9.03 -20.72
N ASP A 242 12.25 -8.83 -21.76
CA ASP A 242 12.66 -8.35 -23.08
C ASP A 242 13.11 -6.89 -23.08
N ILE A 243 12.68 -6.09 -22.11
CA ILE A 243 13.26 -4.74 -21.89
C ILE A 243 14.77 -4.86 -21.68
N GLY A 244 15.23 -5.89 -20.96
CA GLY A 244 16.62 -6.04 -20.59
C GLY A 244 17.02 -5.09 -19.45
N PRO A 245 18.19 -4.43 -19.50
CA PRO A 245 18.58 -3.41 -18.54
C PRO A 245 17.64 -2.21 -18.50
N LEU A 246 17.47 -1.61 -17.29
CA LEU A 246 16.52 -0.51 -17.09
C LEU A 246 16.79 0.75 -17.94
N LYS A 247 18.04 0.98 -18.37
CA LYS A 247 18.36 2.07 -19.31
C LYS A 247 17.54 2.00 -20.60
N ASN A 248 17.18 0.80 -21.04
CA ASN A 248 16.39 0.57 -22.23
C ASN A 248 14.94 1.11 -22.12
N VAL A 249 14.46 1.41 -20.93
CA VAL A 249 13.15 2.05 -20.73
C VAL A 249 13.11 3.42 -21.40
N ASN A 250 14.12 4.27 -21.16
CA ASN A 250 14.22 5.54 -21.86
C ASN A 250 14.53 5.35 -23.35
N GLU A 251 15.47 4.47 -23.68
CA GLU A 251 15.88 4.25 -25.08
C GLU A 251 14.72 3.77 -25.97
N ARG A 252 13.83 2.88 -25.45
CA ARG A 252 12.77 2.25 -26.25
C ARG A 252 11.41 2.92 -26.09
N TYR A 253 11.04 3.33 -24.86
CA TYR A 253 9.66 3.71 -24.51
C TYR A 253 9.50 5.17 -24.09
N PHE A 254 10.21 5.63 -23.06
CA PHE A 254 9.96 6.95 -22.48
C PHE A 254 10.64 8.08 -23.23
N LYS A 255 11.76 7.81 -23.94
CA LYS A 255 12.46 8.80 -24.76
C LYS A 255 12.78 10.07 -23.99
N ASP A 256 13.19 9.93 -22.72
CA ASP A 256 13.52 11.00 -21.76
C ASP A 256 12.37 11.99 -21.47
N ARG A 257 11.14 11.67 -21.90
CA ARG A 257 9.97 12.57 -21.73
C ARG A 257 9.31 12.48 -20.36
N ILE A 258 9.61 11.48 -19.56
CA ILE A 258 9.06 11.27 -18.22
C ILE A 258 10.06 11.82 -17.20
N THR A 259 9.85 13.07 -16.80
CA THR A 259 10.80 13.80 -15.95
C THR A 259 11.12 13.08 -14.64
N PHE A 260 10.09 12.53 -13.96
CA PHE A 260 10.33 11.87 -12.67
C PHE A 260 11.09 10.54 -12.82
N TRP A 261 10.86 9.79 -13.92
CA TRP A 261 11.68 8.62 -14.24
C TRP A 261 13.17 9.00 -14.41
N ASN A 262 13.44 10.10 -15.12
CA ASN A 262 14.82 10.56 -15.29
C ASN A 262 15.46 10.92 -13.94
N ARG A 263 14.68 11.53 -13.03
CA ARG A 263 15.15 11.82 -11.67
C ARG A 263 15.44 10.55 -10.87
N ILE A 264 14.61 9.50 -10.98
CA ILE A 264 14.91 8.19 -10.36
C ILE A 264 16.23 7.63 -10.86
N VAL A 265 16.47 7.69 -12.18
CA VAL A 265 17.74 7.24 -12.80
C VAL A 265 18.94 8.06 -12.31
N GLU A 266 18.78 9.37 -12.12
CA GLU A 266 19.82 10.26 -11.60
C GLU A 266 20.14 10.03 -10.12
N HIS A 267 19.17 9.51 -9.34
CA HIS A 267 19.24 9.34 -7.88
C HIS A 267 19.09 7.86 -7.46
N PRO A 268 20.07 6.98 -7.81
CA PRO A 268 19.96 5.53 -7.56
C PRO A 268 20.19 5.14 -6.09
N ASN A 269 20.52 6.08 -5.22
CA ASN A 269 20.75 5.90 -3.77
C ASN A 269 19.83 6.82 -2.98
N TYR A 270 19.64 6.54 -1.69
CA TYR A 270 18.84 7.39 -0.79
C TYR A 270 19.60 8.68 -0.43
N ASP A 271 19.68 9.57 -1.39
CA ASP A 271 20.33 10.88 -1.26
C ASP A 271 19.36 12.00 -0.86
N ASP A 272 19.80 13.25 -0.92
CA ASP A 272 19.01 14.41 -0.54
C ASP A 272 17.74 14.59 -1.41
N PHE A 273 17.71 14.06 -2.64
CA PHE A 273 16.51 14.06 -3.47
C PHE A 273 15.36 13.26 -2.85
N TRP A 274 15.66 12.04 -2.36
CA TRP A 274 14.68 11.18 -1.70
C TRP A 274 14.34 11.68 -0.30
N LYS A 275 15.38 12.07 0.49
CA LYS A 275 15.20 12.60 1.85
C LYS A 275 14.29 13.82 1.89
N ALA A 276 14.41 14.72 0.91
CA ALA A 276 13.53 15.89 0.80
C ALA A 276 12.06 15.52 0.57
N ARG A 277 11.78 14.32 0.05
CA ARG A 277 10.44 13.80 -0.23
C ARG A 277 9.88 12.90 0.87
N ASN A 278 10.66 12.68 1.93
CA ASN A 278 10.20 11.99 3.13
C ASN A 278 9.46 12.97 4.05
N ILE A 279 8.16 12.72 4.27
CA ILE A 279 7.31 13.61 5.07
C ILE A 279 7.46 13.35 6.58
N LEU A 280 7.95 12.18 7.00
CA LEU A 280 7.99 11.75 8.40
C LEU A 280 8.71 12.74 9.34
N PRO A 281 9.89 13.31 8.99
CA PRO A 281 10.59 14.25 9.86
C PRO A 281 9.81 15.53 10.20
N HIS A 282 8.78 15.84 9.40
CA HIS A 282 8.00 17.06 9.51
C HIS A 282 6.68 16.89 10.29
N LEU A 283 6.29 15.67 10.66
CA LEU A 283 5.07 15.36 11.41
C LEU A 283 5.21 15.72 12.91
N LYS A 284 5.55 16.95 13.17
CA LYS A 284 5.73 17.53 14.51
C LYS A 284 4.67 18.60 14.77
N LYS A 285 4.25 18.75 16.03
CA LYS A 285 3.21 19.71 16.43
C LYS A 285 1.90 19.49 15.67
N VAL A 286 1.57 18.23 15.39
CA VAL A 286 0.30 17.84 14.80
C VAL A 286 -0.82 18.20 15.78
N ALA A 287 -1.80 18.98 15.32
CA ALA A 287 -2.88 19.49 16.17
C ALA A 287 -4.22 18.76 15.99
N PRO A 288 -4.65 18.37 14.78
CA PRO A 288 -5.89 17.63 14.57
C PRO A 288 -5.82 16.21 15.12
N ALA A 289 -6.98 15.61 15.43
CA ALA A 289 -7.08 14.18 15.67
C ALA A 289 -6.71 13.40 14.40
N VAL A 290 -5.96 12.31 14.55
CA VAL A 290 -5.44 11.50 13.44
C VAL A 290 -6.01 10.09 13.47
N MET A 291 -6.46 9.60 12.32
CA MET A 291 -6.80 8.19 12.08
C MET A 291 -6.04 7.70 10.86
N THR A 292 -4.95 7.00 11.08
CA THR A 292 -4.15 6.42 10.01
C THR A 292 -4.68 5.04 9.64
N VAL A 293 -4.93 4.80 8.36
CA VAL A 293 -5.56 3.56 7.87
C VAL A 293 -4.67 2.87 6.86
N GLY A 294 -4.55 1.55 6.95
CA GLY A 294 -3.82 0.73 5.99
C GLY A 294 -4.41 -0.66 5.82
N GLY A 295 -3.89 -1.38 4.84
CA GLY A 295 -4.22 -2.77 4.57
C GLY A 295 -3.03 -3.68 4.83
N TRP A 296 -3.23 -4.82 5.53
CA TRP A 296 -2.16 -5.81 5.73
C TRP A 296 -1.60 -6.37 4.42
N PHE A 297 -2.40 -6.38 3.38
CA PHE A 297 -2.03 -6.86 2.05
C PHE A 297 -1.98 -5.71 1.02
N ASP A 298 -1.59 -4.53 1.49
CA ASP A 298 -1.31 -3.40 0.61
C ASP A 298 0.07 -3.61 -0.05
N ALA A 299 0.07 -3.72 -1.37
CA ALA A 299 1.27 -3.96 -2.16
C ALA A 299 1.99 -2.67 -2.58
N GLU A 300 1.34 -1.53 -2.34
CA GLU A 300 1.83 -0.20 -2.72
C GLU A 300 2.31 0.55 -1.46
N ASP A 301 1.38 0.81 -0.52
CA ASP A 301 1.60 1.71 0.61
C ASP A 301 1.33 1.01 1.96
N LEU A 302 2.14 0.04 2.34
CA LEU A 302 2.10 -0.58 3.68
C LEU A 302 3.04 0.13 4.66
N TYR A 303 4.20 0.59 4.19
CA TYR A 303 5.19 1.31 4.99
C TYR A 303 4.61 2.63 5.51
N GLY A 304 3.99 3.42 4.63
CA GLY A 304 3.49 4.75 4.92
C GLY A 304 2.56 4.84 6.13
N PRO A 305 1.44 4.11 6.20
CA PRO A 305 0.54 4.19 7.34
C PRO A 305 1.19 3.76 8.65
N LEU A 306 2.03 2.72 8.65
CA LEU A 306 2.73 2.26 9.84
C LEU A 306 3.72 3.30 10.36
N GLN A 307 4.49 3.95 9.47
CA GLN A 307 5.49 4.94 9.86
C GLN A 307 4.85 6.29 10.24
N ILE A 308 3.78 6.71 9.56
CA ILE A 308 3.06 7.93 9.94
C ILE A 308 2.46 7.76 11.33
N TYR A 309 1.76 6.64 11.61
CA TYR A 309 1.22 6.37 12.95
C TYR A 309 2.31 6.45 14.02
N ARG A 310 3.42 5.71 13.84
CA ARG A 310 4.54 5.68 14.79
C ARG A 310 5.18 7.05 14.99
N THR A 311 5.33 7.80 13.90
CA THR A 311 5.96 9.12 13.96
C THR A 311 5.06 10.12 14.68
N VAL A 312 3.77 10.13 14.37
CA VAL A 312 2.80 11.00 15.05
C VAL A 312 2.74 10.67 16.54
N GLU A 313 2.70 9.38 16.90
CA GLU A 313 2.68 8.93 18.29
C GLU A 313 3.92 9.37 19.07
N LYS A 314 5.09 9.21 18.47
CA LYS A 314 6.36 9.54 19.09
C LYS A 314 6.58 11.05 19.23
N GLU A 315 6.29 11.83 18.19
CA GLU A 315 6.64 13.24 18.11
C GLU A 315 5.55 14.18 18.68
N ASN A 316 4.33 13.66 18.96
CA ASN A 316 3.19 14.45 19.42
C ASN A 316 2.48 13.76 20.60
N PRO A 317 3.13 13.62 21.77
CA PRO A 317 2.55 12.90 22.90
C PRO A 317 1.24 13.54 23.39
N GLY A 318 0.23 12.70 23.61
CA GLY A 318 -1.09 13.10 24.11
C GLY A 318 -2.08 13.55 23.02
N ILE A 319 -1.71 13.48 21.74
CA ILE A 319 -2.66 13.67 20.64
C ILE A 319 -3.56 12.43 20.49
N PHE A 320 -4.76 12.64 19.98
CA PHE A 320 -5.58 11.52 19.52
C PHE A 320 -5.01 10.98 18.21
N ASN A 321 -4.44 9.78 18.26
CA ASN A 321 -3.83 9.13 17.10
C ASN A 321 -4.20 7.65 17.11
N VAL A 322 -4.96 7.18 16.12
CA VAL A 322 -5.40 5.78 16.02
C VAL A 322 -4.88 5.14 14.75
N LEU A 323 -4.38 3.91 14.88
CA LEU A 323 -4.02 3.03 13.77
C LEU A 323 -5.18 2.09 13.45
N VAL A 324 -5.58 2.03 12.18
CA VAL A 324 -6.54 1.04 11.69
C VAL A 324 -5.91 0.21 10.59
N MET A 325 -5.78 -1.11 10.81
CA MET A 325 -5.24 -2.04 9.81
C MET A 325 -6.24 -3.16 9.55
N GLY A 326 -6.68 -3.29 8.31
CA GLY A 326 -7.58 -4.37 7.90
C GLY A 326 -6.92 -5.36 6.94
N PRO A 327 -7.61 -6.48 6.59
CA PRO A 327 -7.06 -7.51 5.71
C PRO A 327 -7.22 -7.11 4.23
N TRP A 328 -6.84 -5.89 3.88
CA TRP A 328 -7.14 -5.27 2.61
C TRP A 328 -5.91 -5.14 1.72
N ALA A 329 -6.14 -5.20 0.42
CA ALA A 329 -5.24 -4.64 -0.57
C ALA A 329 -5.44 -3.12 -0.66
N HIS A 330 -4.59 -2.44 -1.42
CA HIS A 330 -4.57 -0.99 -1.60
C HIS A 330 -5.95 -0.39 -1.86
N GLY A 331 -6.45 0.45 -0.94
CA GLY A 331 -7.72 1.16 -1.04
C GLY A 331 -8.98 0.28 -0.97
N ALA A 332 -8.87 -1.04 -0.69
CA ALA A 332 -10.02 -1.94 -0.75
C ALA A 332 -11.07 -1.68 0.36
N TRP A 333 -10.72 -0.99 1.43
CA TRP A 333 -11.68 -0.57 2.47
C TRP A 333 -12.70 0.46 2.02
N SER A 334 -12.42 1.18 0.93
CA SER A 334 -13.34 2.17 0.36
C SER A 334 -14.34 1.59 -0.65
N SER A 335 -14.15 0.33 -1.06
CA SER A 335 -14.96 -0.33 -2.09
C SER A 335 -15.22 -1.79 -1.75
N GLY A 336 -16.33 -2.35 -2.27
CA GLY A 336 -16.72 -3.72 -1.96
C GLY A 336 -17.09 -3.93 -0.48
N ASP A 337 -17.11 -5.17 -0.04
CA ASP A 337 -17.45 -5.51 1.35
C ASP A 337 -16.22 -5.96 2.19
N GLY A 338 -15.07 -6.18 1.56
CA GLY A 338 -13.84 -6.59 2.24
C GLY A 338 -13.85 -8.02 2.79
N SER A 339 -14.76 -8.88 2.33
CA SER A 339 -14.86 -10.25 2.85
C SER A 339 -13.74 -11.18 2.40
N ARG A 340 -12.96 -10.79 1.38
CA ARG A 340 -11.89 -11.61 0.80
C ARG A 340 -10.85 -10.83 0.02
N LEU A 341 -9.69 -11.47 -0.18
CA LEU A 341 -8.67 -11.09 -1.14
C LEU A 341 -8.22 -12.35 -1.89
N GLY A 342 -8.27 -12.34 -3.22
CA GLY A 342 -8.02 -13.54 -4.02
C GLY A 342 -8.88 -14.72 -3.58
N GLY A 343 -8.26 -15.85 -3.28
CA GLY A 343 -8.90 -17.08 -2.76
C GLY A 343 -9.13 -17.09 -1.25
N ILE A 344 -8.54 -16.13 -0.50
CA ILE A 344 -8.63 -16.08 0.96
C ILE A 344 -9.88 -15.33 1.41
N HIS A 345 -10.63 -15.94 2.34
CA HIS A 345 -11.86 -15.38 2.91
C HIS A 345 -11.65 -15.00 4.38
N PHE A 346 -12.08 -13.80 4.76
CA PHE A 346 -11.82 -13.22 6.10
C PHE A 346 -13.00 -13.35 7.08
N GLY A 347 -13.97 -14.21 6.80
CA GLY A 347 -15.07 -14.53 7.72
C GLY A 347 -16.13 -13.44 7.91
N SER A 348 -15.82 -12.18 7.59
CA SER A 348 -16.71 -11.04 7.79
C SER A 348 -16.56 -9.98 6.69
N ARG A 349 -17.51 -9.02 6.65
CA ARG A 349 -17.53 -7.90 5.69
C ARG A 349 -16.70 -6.74 6.24
N THR A 350 -15.39 -6.89 6.21
CA THR A 350 -14.43 -6.02 6.93
C THR A 350 -14.46 -4.56 6.48
N SER A 351 -14.62 -4.28 5.18
CA SER A 351 -14.71 -2.90 4.65
C SER A 351 -16.03 -2.23 5.08
N ALA A 352 -17.15 -2.96 5.02
CA ALA A 352 -18.44 -2.44 5.47
C ALA A 352 -18.44 -2.15 6.98
N PHE A 353 -17.79 -3.01 7.77
CA PHE A 353 -17.60 -2.79 9.21
C PHE A 353 -16.79 -1.51 9.48
N TYR A 354 -15.64 -1.36 8.82
CA TYR A 354 -14.77 -0.19 8.95
C TYR A 354 -15.52 1.11 8.62
N GLN A 355 -16.16 1.19 7.45
CA GLN A 355 -16.87 2.39 6.99
C GLN A 355 -17.95 2.85 7.98
N LYS A 356 -18.70 1.88 8.54
CA LYS A 356 -19.82 2.18 9.41
C LYS A 356 -19.45 2.38 10.89
N HIS A 357 -18.49 1.59 11.39
CA HIS A 357 -18.23 1.50 12.83
C HIS A 357 -16.91 2.15 13.26
N ILE A 358 -16.03 2.53 12.31
CA ILE A 358 -14.75 3.16 12.62
C ILE A 358 -14.66 4.53 11.93
N GLU A 359 -14.72 4.57 10.60
CA GLU A 359 -14.46 5.77 9.81
C GLU A 359 -15.52 6.86 10.04
N LEU A 360 -16.78 6.52 9.87
CA LEU A 360 -17.86 7.49 10.08
C LEU A 360 -17.90 8.02 11.53
N PRO A 361 -17.86 7.20 12.58
CA PRO A 361 -17.85 7.67 13.97
C PRO A 361 -16.67 8.59 14.30
N PHE A 362 -15.49 8.35 13.76
CA PHE A 362 -14.33 9.23 13.93
C PHE A 362 -14.65 10.67 13.47
N PHE A 363 -15.10 10.84 12.23
CA PHE A 363 -15.41 12.16 11.72
C PHE A 363 -16.66 12.79 12.38
N GLU A 364 -17.70 11.99 12.70
CA GLU A 364 -18.89 12.48 13.41
C GLU A 364 -18.53 13.04 14.80
N HIS A 365 -17.62 12.38 15.52
CA HIS A 365 -17.17 12.84 16.83
C HIS A 365 -16.43 14.18 16.74
N PHE A 366 -15.34 14.26 15.97
CA PHE A 366 -14.49 15.45 15.95
C PHE A 366 -15.11 16.63 15.22
N LEU A 367 -15.92 16.40 14.20
CA LEU A 367 -16.48 17.46 13.37
C LEU A 367 -17.88 17.90 13.80
N LYS A 368 -18.67 17.01 14.39
CA LYS A 368 -20.04 17.30 14.80
C LYS A 368 -20.28 17.20 16.32
N GLY A 369 -19.33 16.67 17.08
CA GLY A 369 -19.50 16.41 18.51
C GLY A 369 -20.51 15.30 18.81
N LYS A 370 -20.73 14.37 17.87
CA LYS A 370 -21.66 13.26 18.01
C LYS A 370 -20.97 11.99 18.50
N GLY A 371 -21.66 11.25 19.36
CA GLY A 371 -21.15 10.00 19.89
C GLY A 371 -20.04 10.16 20.92
N GLU A 372 -19.73 9.07 21.61
CA GLU A 372 -18.58 8.99 22.48
C GLU A 372 -17.35 8.58 21.70
N HIS A 373 -16.22 9.12 22.08
CA HIS A 373 -14.92 8.69 21.59
C HIS A 373 -14.58 7.33 22.22
N ARG A 374 -14.73 6.25 21.45
CA ARG A 374 -14.47 4.88 21.92
C ARG A 374 -13.49 4.11 21.03
N LEU A 375 -12.79 4.80 20.11
CA LEU A 375 -11.78 4.13 19.32
C LEU A 375 -10.55 3.85 20.20
N PRO A 376 -10.03 2.62 20.21
CA PRO A 376 -8.76 2.29 20.86
C PRO A 376 -7.61 2.94 20.10
N GLU A 377 -6.41 2.90 20.66
CA GLU A 377 -5.22 3.41 19.99
C GLU A 377 -4.86 2.61 18.71
N ALA A 378 -5.12 1.31 18.72
CA ALA A 378 -5.01 0.49 17.53
C ALA A 378 -6.22 -0.43 17.36
N TYR A 379 -6.86 -0.37 16.20
CA TYR A 379 -7.98 -1.21 15.81
C TYR A 379 -7.56 -2.02 14.58
N VAL A 380 -7.12 -3.23 14.79
CA VAL A 380 -6.44 -4.03 13.79
C VAL A 380 -7.11 -5.39 13.58
N PHE A 381 -7.08 -5.87 12.33
CA PHE A 381 -7.66 -7.17 11.99
C PHE A 381 -6.60 -8.27 12.11
N GLU A 382 -6.89 -9.28 12.93
CA GLU A 382 -6.09 -10.48 13.08
C GLU A 382 -6.43 -11.47 11.97
N THR A 383 -5.54 -11.62 10.99
CA THR A 383 -5.67 -12.61 9.93
C THR A 383 -5.38 -14.03 10.46
N GLY A 384 -5.91 -15.06 9.82
CA GLY A 384 -5.87 -16.42 10.34
C GLY A 384 -7.00 -16.70 11.35
N ALA A 385 -7.08 -15.95 12.44
CA ALA A 385 -8.23 -15.95 13.36
C ALA A 385 -9.44 -15.19 12.81
N ASN A 386 -9.23 -14.31 11.85
CA ASN A 386 -10.24 -13.54 11.12
C ASN A 386 -11.16 -12.71 12.02
N SER A 387 -10.58 -11.98 12.95
CA SER A 387 -11.30 -11.15 13.93
C SER A 387 -10.66 -9.77 14.11
N TRP A 388 -11.49 -8.77 14.45
CA TRP A 388 -10.99 -7.46 14.83
C TRP A 388 -10.48 -7.48 16.27
N ARG A 389 -9.27 -6.92 16.47
CA ARG A 389 -8.65 -6.75 17.79
C ARG A 389 -8.47 -5.26 18.10
N GLN A 390 -8.50 -4.95 19.38
CA GLN A 390 -8.28 -3.61 19.92
C GLN A 390 -7.08 -3.65 20.86
N PHE A 391 -6.19 -2.69 20.71
CA PHE A 391 -5.02 -2.55 21.56
C PHE A 391 -4.88 -1.11 22.04
N ASP A 392 -4.36 -0.94 23.25
CA ASP A 392 -4.00 0.34 23.85
C ASP A 392 -2.63 0.88 23.41
N HIS A 393 -1.92 0.09 22.59
CA HIS A 393 -0.62 0.42 22.03
C HIS A 393 -0.30 -0.50 20.84
N TRP A 394 0.31 0.06 19.78
CA TRP A 394 0.80 -0.76 18.67
C TRP A 394 2.29 -0.56 18.42
N PRO A 395 3.12 -1.63 18.32
CA PRO A 395 2.76 -3.04 18.61
C PRO A 395 2.35 -3.28 20.07
N PRO A 396 1.60 -4.36 20.37
CA PRO A 396 1.21 -4.69 21.75
C PRO A 396 2.44 -4.82 22.68
N ARG A 397 2.34 -4.29 23.90
CA ARG A 397 3.45 -4.32 24.88
C ARG A 397 3.72 -5.71 25.45
N SER A 398 2.75 -6.62 25.37
CA SER A 398 2.83 -8.00 25.86
C SER A 398 3.59 -8.95 24.94
N LEU A 399 4.13 -8.49 23.83
CA LEU A 399 4.84 -9.34 22.87
C LEU A 399 6.09 -10.01 23.45
N GLU A 400 6.17 -11.32 23.33
CA GLU A 400 7.38 -12.09 23.56
C GLU A 400 8.28 -12.06 22.31
N LYS A 401 9.47 -11.52 22.43
CA LYS A 401 10.45 -11.51 21.33
C LYS A 401 11.08 -12.89 21.19
N LYS A 402 10.87 -13.52 20.03
CA LYS A 402 11.42 -14.85 19.70
C LYS A 402 12.15 -14.81 18.36
N LYS A 403 12.91 -15.88 18.09
CA LYS A 403 13.61 -16.08 16.81
C LYS A 403 13.18 -17.40 16.20
N LEU A 404 12.83 -17.38 14.94
CA LEU A 404 12.64 -18.58 14.12
C LEU A 404 13.95 -18.85 13.39
N HIS A 405 14.70 -19.87 13.82
CA HIS A 405 16.00 -20.23 13.29
C HIS A 405 15.91 -21.20 12.13
N PHE A 406 16.78 -21.00 11.15
CA PHE A 406 16.94 -21.91 10.01
C PHE A 406 17.85 -23.07 10.41
N HIS A 407 17.45 -24.28 10.03
CA HIS A 407 18.15 -25.54 10.32
C HIS A 407 18.38 -26.38 9.05
N ALA A 408 19.19 -27.41 9.20
CA ALA A 408 19.40 -28.39 8.15
C ALA A 408 18.08 -29.01 7.64
N ASN A 409 18.10 -29.45 6.39
CA ASN A 409 16.96 -30.11 5.73
C ASN A 409 15.67 -29.26 5.66
N GLY A 410 15.84 -27.94 5.56
CA GLY A 410 14.71 -27.01 5.47
C GLY A 410 13.83 -26.92 6.72
N LYS A 411 14.35 -27.28 7.91
CA LYS A 411 13.60 -27.17 9.16
C LYS A 411 13.67 -25.73 9.68
N LEU A 412 12.54 -25.25 10.22
CA LEU A 412 12.42 -23.97 10.95
C LEU A 412 12.03 -24.28 12.40
N SER A 413 12.67 -23.63 13.38
CA SER A 413 12.40 -23.85 14.80
C SER A 413 12.64 -22.60 15.63
N PHE A 414 11.97 -22.49 16.78
CA PHE A 414 12.28 -21.48 17.80
C PHE A 414 13.57 -21.82 18.57
N ASP A 415 14.06 -23.06 18.51
CA ASP A 415 15.31 -23.46 19.13
C ASP A 415 16.49 -22.99 18.29
N PRO A 416 17.60 -22.54 18.91
CA PRO A 416 18.79 -22.15 18.17
C PRO A 416 19.50 -23.38 17.56
N PRO A 417 20.26 -23.20 16.46
CA PRO A 417 21.03 -24.30 15.86
C PRO A 417 22.09 -24.85 16.83
N GLY A 418 22.14 -26.17 16.91
CA GLY A 418 23.05 -26.87 17.83
C GLY A 418 24.43 -27.24 17.27
N SER A 419 24.59 -27.19 15.94
CA SER A 419 25.83 -27.59 15.27
C SER A 419 26.82 -26.44 15.15
N ASP A 420 28.12 -26.73 15.38
CA ASP A 420 29.22 -25.82 15.10
C ASP A 420 29.83 -26.01 13.70
N GLU A 421 29.32 -26.97 12.93
CA GLU A 421 29.73 -27.18 11.55
C GLU A 421 29.34 -26.00 10.66
N ALA A 422 30.25 -25.61 9.77
CA ALA A 422 29.95 -24.61 8.75
C ALA A 422 28.80 -25.13 7.85
N ALA A 423 27.60 -24.71 8.17
CA ALA A 423 26.39 -25.17 7.54
C ALA A 423 25.71 -24.03 6.79
N PHE A 424 25.47 -24.23 5.52
CA PHE A 424 24.72 -23.34 4.66
C PHE A 424 23.87 -24.15 3.69
N ASP A 425 22.85 -23.52 3.16
CA ASP A 425 22.14 -23.98 1.99
C ASP A 425 22.49 -23.03 0.83
N GLU A 426 22.58 -23.56 -0.40
CA GLU A 426 22.97 -22.76 -1.56
C GLU A 426 22.06 -22.98 -2.77
N TYR A 427 22.01 -21.98 -3.61
CA TYR A 427 21.31 -22.03 -4.91
C TYR A 427 22.00 -21.10 -5.92
N VAL A 428 21.75 -21.37 -7.20
CA VAL A 428 22.21 -20.49 -8.29
C VAL A 428 21.10 -19.53 -8.65
N SER A 429 21.37 -18.23 -8.52
CA SER A 429 20.50 -17.17 -9.00
C SER A 429 20.90 -16.78 -10.42
N ASP A 430 19.92 -16.81 -11.34
CA ASP A 430 20.10 -16.47 -12.76
C ASP A 430 19.20 -15.28 -13.13
N PRO A 431 19.74 -14.07 -13.36
CA PRO A 431 18.95 -12.91 -13.72
C PRO A 431 18.28 -13.01 -15.11
N HIS A 432 18.62 -14.03 -15.91
CA HIS A 432 17.94 -14.33 -17.20
C HIS A 432 16.76 -15.31 -17.03
N LYS A 433 16.63 -15.94 -15.87
CA LYS A 433 15.53 -16.86 -15.52
C LYS A 433 15.03 -16.59 -14.10
N PRO A 434 14.65 -15.33 -13.79
CA PRO A 434 14.31 -14.95 -12.43
C PRO A 434 13.05 -15.67 -11.92
N VAL A 435 12.95 -15.80 -10.59
CA VAL A 435 11.74 -16.35 -9.94
C VAL A 435 10.57 -15.41 -10.20
N PRO A 436 9.46 -15.88 -10.77
CA PRO A 436 8.28 -15.05 -10.95
C PRO A 436 7.67 -14.65 -9.58
N PHE A 437 7.06 -13.46 -9.51
CA PHE A 437 6.40 -13.01 -8.28
C PHE A 437 5.01 -13.64 -8.09
N SER A 438 4.36 -14.02 -9.16
CA SER A 438 3.05 -14.66 -9.21
C SER A 438 2.97 -15.58 -10.43
N GLU A 439 2.04 -16.54 -10.43
CA GLU A 439 1.67 -17.33 -11.61
C GLU A 439 0.66 -16.61 -12.53
N ALA A 440 0.16 -15.44 -12.13
CA ALA A 440 -0.77 -14.66 -12.95
C ALA A 440 -0.08 -14.10 -14.19
N ILE A 441 -0.72 -14.22 -15.35
CA ILE A 441 -0.30 -13.53 -16.57
C ILE A 441 -0.84 -12.11 -16.50
N THR A 442 0.04 -11.15 -16.25
CA THR A 442 -0.32 -9.74 -16.05
C THR A 442 0.86 -8.83 -16.34
N VAL A 443 0.58 -7.62 -16.81
CA VAL A 443 1.57 -6.54 -17.00
C VAL A 443 1.66 -5.60 -15.79
N ALA A 444 0.87 -5.84 -14.75
CA ALA A 444 0.80 -5.00 -13.57
C ALA A 444 1.15 -5.80 -12.31
N MET A 445 1.49 -5.10 -11.24
CA MET A 445 1.48 -5.63 -9.90
C MET A 445 0.03 -5.94 -9.51
N THR A 446 -0.30 -7.21 -9.24
CA THR A 446 -1.64 -7.61 -8.84
C THR A 446 -1.88 -7.27 -7.36
N ARG A 447 -3.13 -7.08 -6.97
CA ARG A 447 -3.48 -6.90 -5.55
C ARG A 447 -3.45 -8.22 -4.78
N GLU A 448 -3.74 -9.31 -5.47
CA GLU A 448 -3.91 -10.65 -4.91
C GLU A 448 -2.58 -11.33 -4.56
N TYR A 449 -1.45 -10.91 -5.17
CA TYR A 449 -0.17 -11.61 -4.97
C TYR A 449 0.27 -11.66 -3.51
N MET A 450 -0.17 -10.70 -2.69
CA MET A 450 0.15 -10.64 -1.26
C MET A 450 -0.49 -11.78 -0.44
N THR A 451 -1.43 -12.52 -1.02
CA THR A 451 -2.04 -13.72 -0.44
C THR A 451 -1.92 -14.95 -1.33
N ASP A 452 -1.19 -14.85 -2.46
CA ASP A 452 -1.08 -15.93 -3.44
C ASP A 452 -0.38 -17.17 -2.87
N ASP A 453 -0.79 -18.31 -3.40
CA ASP A 453 -0.22 -19.62 -3.12
C ASP A 453 1.23 -19.73 -3.58
N GLN A 454 2.15 -19.84 -2.65
CA GLN A 454 3.59 -19.84 -2.91
C GLN A 454 4.17 -21.22 -3.31
N ARG A 455 3.33 -22.24 -3.56
CA ARG A 455 3.80 -23.58 -3.97
C ARG A 455 4.59 -23.56 -5.28
N PHE A 456 4.29 -22.64 -6.20
CA PHE A 456 5.05 -22.50 -7.45
C PHE A 456 6.51 -22.10 -7.18
N ALA A 457 6.74 -21.17 -6.25
CA ALA A 457 8.08 -20.74 -5.86
C ALA A 457 8.78 -21.81 -5.01
N ALA A 458 8.08 -22.44 -4.06
CA ALA A 458 8.62 -23.48 -3.18
C ALA A 458 9.21 -24.70 -3.93
N ARG A 459 8.81 -24.94 -5.16
CA ARG A 459 9.28 -26.07 -6.00
C ARG A 459 10.50 -25.74 -6.87
N ARG A 460 10.93 -24.50 -6.84
CA ARG A 460 12.07 -24.04 -7.66
C ARG A 460 13.40 -24.35 -6.96
N PRO A 461 14.45 -24.72 -7.74
CA PRO A 461 15.78 -24.98 -7.17
C PRO A 461 16.51 -23.71 -6.73
N ASP A 462 16.02 -22.51 -7.10
CA ASP A 462 16.56 -21.20 -6.76
C ASP A 462 15.76 -20.49 -5.64
N VAL A 463 14.99 -21.27 -4.87
CA VAL A 463 14.24 -20.83 -3.68
C VAL A 463 14.54 -21.78 -2.51
N LEU A 464 15.09 -21.25 -1.42
CA LEU A 464 15.25 -22.00 -0.17
C LEU A 464 13.94 -21.98 0.62
N VAL A 465 13.58 -23.12 1.20
CA VAL A 465 12.35 -23.29 1.96
C VAL A 465 12.69 -23.85 3.34
N TYR A 466 12.23 -23.17 4.38
CA TYR A 466 12.32 -23.61 5.76
C TYR A 466 10.92 -23.64 6.38
N GLN A 467 10.55 -24.74 7.06
CA GLN A 467 9.24 -24.86 7.69
C GLN A 467 9.28 -25.56 9.05
N THR A 468 8.36 -25.18 9.92
CA THR A 468 8.20 -25.84 11.22
C THR A 468 7.61 -27.23 11.04
N GLU A 469 7.64 -28.02 12.12
CA GLU A 469 6.70 -29.15 12.26
C GLU A 469 5.27 -28.61 12.25
N VAL A 470 4.30 -29.54 12.11
CA VAL A 470 2.88 -29.19 12.24
C VAL A 470 2.65 -28.60 13.61
N LEU A 471 2.00 -27.45 13.67
CA LEU A 471 1.69 -26.77 14.92
C LEU A 471 0.60 -27.54 15.70
N ASP A 472 0.87 -27.82 16.94
CA ASP A 472 -0.08 -28.44 17.87
C ASP A 472 -1.01 -27.41 18.54
N ARG A 473 -0.59 -26.15 18.56
CA ARG A 473 -1.33 -25.00 19.09
C ARG A 473 -1.19 -23.79 18.18
N ALA A 474 -2.11 -22.84 18.35
CA ALA A 474 -2.05 -21.57 17.61
C ALA A 474 -0.80 -20.77 18.00
N VAL A 475 -0.20 -20.11 17.01
CA VAL A 475 0.91 -19.16 17.18
C VAL A 475 0.51 -17.84 16.52
N THR A 476 0.34 -16.79 17.32
CA THR A 476 0.00 -15.45 16.83
C THR A 476 1.25 -14.59 16.78
N LEU A 477 1.60 -14.11 15.58
CA LEU A 477 2.65 -13.13 15.39
C LEU A 477 2.06 -11.73 15.27
N ALA A 478 2.65 -10.75 15.97
CA ALA A 478 2.21 -9.36 15.94
C ALA A 478 3.40 -8.38 15.92
N GLY A 479 3.18 -7.20 15.32
CA GLY A 479 4.18 -6.15 15.18
C GLY A 479 5.20 -6.43 14.07
N PRO A 480 6.33 -5.69 14.08
CA PRO A 480 7.36 -5.77 13.05
C PRO A 480 8.10 -7.10 13.06
N LEU A 481 8.41 -7.59 11.88
CA LEU A 481 9.28 -8.74 11.65
C LEU A 481 10.64 -8.26 11.16
N GLN A 482 11.73 -8.97 11.52
CA GLN A 482 13.06 -8.67 10.99
C GLN A 482 13.79 -9.95 10.62
N ALA A 483 14.18 -10.11 9.35
CA ALA A 483 15.12 -11.14 8.96
C ALA A 483 16.55 -10.71 9.31
N GLU A 484 17.30 -11.60 9.98
CA GLU A 484 18.73 -11.51 10.15
C GLU A 484 19.36 -12.70 9.43
N LEU A 485 19.94 -12.42 8.27
CA LEU A 485 20.54 -13.43 7.42
C LEU A 485 22.06 -13.32 7.44
N TYR A 486 22.73 -14.44 7.56
CA TYR A 486 24.15 -14.57 7.25
C TYR A 486 24.24 -15.19 5.86
N VAL A 487 24.81 -14.46 4.91
CA VAL A 487 24.77 -14.80 3.49
C VAL A 487 26.11 -14.60 2.82
N SER A 488 26.35 -15.31 1.71
CA SER A 488 27.43 -14.97 0.79
C SER A 488 26.97 -15.13 -0.64
N THR A 489 27.64 -14.43 -1.55
CA THR A 489 27.43 -14.52 -2.99
C THR A 489 28.76 -14.71 -3.71
N THR A 490 28.80 -15.42 -4.81
CA THR A 490 29.97 -15.46 -5.71
C THR A 490 30.07 -14.22 -6.58
N GLY A 491 29.01 -13.40 -6.62
CA GLY A 491 28.99 -12.07 -7.22
C GLY A 491 29.50 -10.98 -6.28
N THR A 492 29.29 -9.73 -6.66
CA THR A 492 29.61 -8.55 -5.85
C THR A 492 28.37 -7.74 -5.45
N ASP A 493 27.18 -8.18 -5.84
CA ASP A 493 25.87 -7.69 -5.39
C ASP A 493 24.84 -8.84 -5.43
N ALA A 494 23.78 -8.73 -4.65
CA ALA A 494 22.66 -9.68 -4.65
C ALA A 494 21.46 -9.04 -3.97
N ASP A 495 20.25 -9.45 -4.38
CA ASP A 495 19.03 -9.15 -3.63
C ASP A 495 18.67 -10.32 -2.71
N TRP A 496 18.06 -10.02 -1.58
CA TRP A 496 17.55 -11.00 -0.63
C TRP A 496 16.09 -10.74 -0.36
N ILE A 497 15.25 -11.68 -0.80
CA ILE A 497 13.80 -11.66 -0.60
C ILE A 497 13.46 -12.69 0.46
N VAL A 498 12.72 -12.27 1.48
CA VAL A 498 12.23 -13.15 2.55
C VAL A 498 10.71 -13.11 2.56
N LYS A 499 10.09 -14.29 2.61
CA LYS A 499 8.63 -14.45 2.67
C LYS A 499 8.26 -15.26 3.89
N LEU A 500 7.35 -14.76 4.71
CA LEU A 500 6.66 -15.50 5.77
C LEU A 500 5.36 -16.05 5.19
N ILE A 501 5.11 -17.34 5.38
CA ILE A 501 4.04 -18.08 4.72
C ILE A 501 3.32 -18.95 5.74
N ASP A 502 1.99 -18.96 5.67
CA ASP A 502 1.13 -19.88 6.39
C ASP A 502 0.81 -21.09 5.50
N VAL A 503 1.27 -22.26 5.89
CA VAL A 503 1.03 -23.52 5.18
C VAL A 503 -0.19 -24.20 5.77
N PHE A 504 -1.26 -24.27 5.00
CA PHE A 504 -2.53 -24.84 5.40
C PHE A 504 -2.46 -26.37 5.42
N PRO A 505 -3.24 -27.04 6.29
CA PRO A 505 -3.31 -28.51 6.28
C PRO A 505 -3.85 -29.06 4.94
N PRO A 506 -3.53 -30.33 4.60
CA PRO A 506 -3.91 -30.92 3.31
C PRO A 506 -5.41 -30.97 3.04
N ASP A 507 -6.24 -31.02 4.07
CA ASP A 507 -7.70 -31.11 4.02
C ASP A 507 -8.40 -29.75 4.22
N ALA A 508 -7.67 -28.64 4.27
CA ALA A 508 -8.22 -27.30 4.43
C ALA A 508 -9.23 -26.97 3.33
N LYS A 509 -10.35 -26.38 3.73
CA LYS A 509 -11.45 -25.98 2.84
C LYS A 509 -11.77 -24.51 2.98
N SER A 510 -12.09 -23.86 1.86
CA SER A 510 -12.63 -22.50 1.91
C SER A 510 -14.06 -22.50 2.48
N PRO A 511 -14.39 -21.59 3.41
CA PRO A 511 -15.75 -21.46 3.92
C PRO A 511 -16.74 -20.94 2.88
N ALA A 512 -16.26 -20.26 1.84
CA ALA A 512 -17.06 -19.67 0.77
C ALA A 512 -16.34 -19.77 -0.59
N PRO A 513 -16.18 -21.00 -1.15
CA PRO A 513 -15.43 -21.24 -2.37
C PRO A 513 -16.15 -20.66 -3.58
N ARG A 514 -15.36 -20.11 -4.53
CA ARG A 514 -15.82 -19.76 -5.88
C ARG A 514 -15.19 -20.72 -6.88
N ALA A 515 -15.80 -20.87 -8.06
CA ALA A 515 -15.31 -21.79 -9.09
C ALA A 515 -13.86 -21.52 -9.54
N GLN A 516 -13.42 -20.25 -9.50
CA GLN A 516 -12.07 -19.83 -9.87
C GLN A 516 -11.07 -19.91 -8.72
N ASP A 517 -11.50 -20.14 -7.47
CA ASP A 517 -10.59 -20.20 -6.31
C ASP A 517 -9.78 -21.49 -6.34
N ARG A 518 -8.50 -21.40 -5.99
CA ARG A 518 -7.65 -22.59 -5.78
C ARG A 518 -8.10 -23.31 -4.51
N PRO A 519 -8.05 -24.64 -4.48
CA PRO A 519 -8.26 -25.42 -3.27
C PRO A 519 -7.28 -25.01 -2.16
N LEU A 520 -7.77 -24.84 -0.94
CA LEU A 520 -6.93 -24.45 0.21
C LEU A 520 -6.12 -25.62 0.79
N GLY A 521 -6.37 -26.87 0.41
CA GLY A 521 -5.59 -28.02 0.86
C GLY A 521 -4.10 -27.85 0.51
N GLY A 522 -3.23 -27.73 1.51
CA GLY A 522 -1.80 -27.51 1.35
C GLY A 522 -1.43 -26.14 0.76
N TYR A 523 -2.36 -25.16 0.78
CA TYR A 523 -2.12 -23.80 0.30
C TYR A 523 -1.01 -23.14 1.10
N GLN A 524 -0.11 -22.45 0.43
CA GLN A 524 0.99 -21.72 1.04
C GLN A 524 0.70 -20.22 0.94
N MET A 525 -0.15 -19.73 1.85
CA MET A 525 -0.59 -18.34 1.87
C MET A 525 0.56 -17.42 2.28
N MET A 526 0.95 -16.49 1.42
CA MET A 526 1.89 -15.46 1.81
C MET A 526 1.27 -14.54 2.87
N VAL A 527 1.95 -14.37 4.01
CA VAL A 527 1.52 -13.52 5.12
C VAL A 527 2.23 -12.18 5.07
N ARG A 528 3.55 -12.22 4.83
CA ARG A 528 4.41 -11.04 4.70
C ARG A 528 5.62 -11.37 3.85
N SER A 529 6.08 -10.38 3.12
CA SER A 529 7.30 -10.49 2.33
C SER A 529 7.99 -9.15 2.25
N GLU A 530 9.30 -9.20 2.02
CA GLU A 530 10.07 -8.00 1.77
C GLU A 530 11.37 -8.34 1.03
N VAL A 531 11.96 -7.31 0.41
CA VAL A 531 13.22 -7.40 -0.32
C VAL A 531 14.21 -6.36 0.17
N ILE A 532 15.48 -6.73 0.19
CA ILE A 532 16.60 -5.79 0.32
C ILE A 532 17.57 -5.98 -0.83
N ARG A 533 17.96 -4.90 -1.49
CA ARG A 533 19.12 -4.89 -2.37
C ARG A 533 20.38 -4.87 -1.53
N GLY A 534 21.13 -5.96 -1.53
CA GLY A 534 22.16 -6.24 -0.54
C GLY A 534 23.31 -5.22 -0.48
N ARG A 535 23.56 -4.45 -1.57
CA ARG A 535 24.49 -3.33 -1.53
C ARG A 535 24.14 -2.28 -0.47
N PHE A 536 22.87 -2.19 -0.07
CA PHE A 536 22.37 -1.23 0.92
C PHE A 536 22.31 -1.79 2.34
N ARG A 537 22.87 -2.96 2.60
CA ARG A 537 22.83 -3.65 3.91
C ARG A 537 23.37 -2.83 5.10
N ASN A 538 24.28 -1.90 4.84
CA ASN A 538 24.90 -1.05 5.86
C ASN A 538 24.44 0.42 5.77
N SER A 539 24.07 0.89 4.56
CA SER A 539 23.65 2.26 4.34
C SER A 539 22.88 2.38 3.03
N TYR A 540 21.73 3.04 3.05
CA TYR A 540 20.97 3.36 1.84
C TYR A 540 21.61 4.51 1.04
N GLU A 541 22.46 5.32 1.67
CA GLU A 541 23.16 6.45 1.04
C GLU A 541 24.46 6.02 0.36
N LYS A 542 25.16 5.06 0.97
CA LYS A 542 26.50 4.62 0.57
C LYS A 542 26.50 3.11 0.35
N PRO A 543 26.10 2.67 -0.85
CA PRO A 543 26.08 1.24 -1.16
C PRO A 543 27.49 0.66 -1.21
N GLU A 544 27.61 -0.60 -0.77
CA GLU A 544 28.89 -1.32 -0.71
C GLU A 544 28.81 -2.66 -1.42
N PRO A 545 29.83 -3.06 -2.20
CA PRO A 545 29.88 -4.41 -2.79
C PRO A 545 29.98 -5.49 -1.71
N PHE A 546 29.55 -6.70 -2.07
CA PHE A 546 29.95 -7.91 -1.34
C PHE A 546 31.37 -8.31 -1.74
N VAL A 547 32.08 -8.94 -0.82
CA VAL A 547 33.29 -9.69 -1.12
C VAL A 547 32.89 -11.11 -1.51
N PRO A 548 33.23 -11.58 -2.72
CA PRO A 548 32.80 -12.91 -3.20
C PRO A 548 33.16 -14.03 -2.24
N GLY A 549 32.15 -14.83 -1.86
CA GLY A 549 32.30 -15.98 -0.97
C GLY A 549 32.40 -15.67 0.53
N GLU A 550 32.55 -14.42 0.94
CA GLU A 550 32.64 -14.06 2.36
C GLU A 550 31.25 -13.97 3.02
N PRO A 551 31.05 -14.69 4.15
CA PRO A 551 29.83 -14.57 4.94
C PRO A 551 29.61 -13.15 5.44
N THR A 552 28.47 -12.57 5.10
CA THR A 552 28.09 -11.21 5.43
C THR A 552 26.71 -11.21 6.08
N ARG A 553 26.54 -10.41 7.14
CA ARG A 553 25.25 -10.25 7.79
C ARG A 553 24.39 -9.22 7.05
N VAL A 554 23.15 -9.61 6.73
CA VAL A 554 22.12 -8.74 6.13
C VAL A 554 20.92 -8.69 7.07
N ARG A 555 20.44 -7.50 7.39
CA ARG A 555 19.20 -7.28 8.15
C ARG A 555 18.16 -6.64 7.27
N LEU A 556 16.95 -7.16 7.33
CA LEU A 556 15.80 -6.73 6.55
C LEU A 556 14.57 -6.66 7.44
N GLU A 557 13.94 -5.48 7.54
CA GLU A 557 12.65 -5.32 8.20
C GLU A 557 11.52 -5.69 7.22
N LEU A 558 10.61 -6.58 7.65
CA LEU A 558 9.48 -7.07 6.87
C LEU A 558 8.16 -6.44 7.31
N GLN A 559 8.07 -5.21 7.63
CA GLN A 559 6.83 -4.57 8.07
C GLN A 559 6.04 -5.38 9.13
N ASP A 560 4.97 -4.79 9.65
CA ASP A 560 4.16 -5.42 10.71
C ASP A 560 3.20 -6.49 10.18
N VAL A 561 2.84 -7.38 11.09
CA VAL A 561 1.77 -8.36 10.92
C VAL A 561 0.88 -8.39 12.15
N LEU A 562 -0.34 -8.89 11.99
CA LEU A 562 -1.13 -9.53 13.03
C LEU A 562 -1.77 -10.77 12.41
N HIS A 563 -1.13 -11.92 12.63
CA HIS A 563 -1.53 -13.18 11.99
C HIS A 563 -1.41 -14.36 12.92
N THR A 564 -2.45 -15.20 12.95
CA THR A 564 -2.50 -16.44 13.71
C THR A 564 -2.34 -17.63 12.79
N PHE A 565 -1.26 -18.37 13.00
CA PHE A 565 -1.06 -19.71 12.45
C PHE A 565 -1.87 -20.69 13.32
N ALA A 566 -2.86 -21.33 12.74
CA ALA A 566 -3.76 -22.24 13.46
C ALA A 566 -3.11 -23.60 13.78
N PRO A 567 -3.65 -24.37 14.74
CA PRO A 567 -3.26 -25.77 14.91
C PRO A 567 -3.44 -26.56 13.61
N GLY A 568 -2.52 -27.44 13.30
CA GLY A 568 -2.50 -28.19 12.03
C GLY A 568 -1.78 -27.48 10.87
N HIS A 569 -1.53 -26.17 10.99
CA HIS A 569 -0.73 -25.38 10.03
C HIS A 569 0.76 -25.54 10.28
N ARG A 570 1.58 -24.96 9.37
CA ARG A 570 3.03 -24.79 9.57
C ARG A 570 3.42 -23.36 9.28
N ILE A 571 4.41 -22.85 9.98
CA ILE A 571 5.09 -21.60 9.62
C ILE A 571 6.18 -21.93 8.60
N MET A 572 6.19 -21.24 7.47
CA MET A 572 7.22 -21.40 6.44
C MET A 572 7.91 -20.06 6.18
N VAL A 573 9.22 -20.13 5.91
CA VAL A 573 10.01 -19.02 5.39
C VAL A 573 10.63 -19.43 4.07
N GLN A 574 10.49 -18.60 3.04
CA GLN A 574 11.21 -18.74 1.78
C GLN A 574 12.28 -17.65 1.67
N VAL A 575 13.45 -18.00 1.11
CA VAL A 575 14.52 -17.07 0.78
C VAL A 575 14.92 -17.25 -0.67
N GLN A 576 14.99 -16.17 -1.42
CA GLN A 576 15.34 -16.14 -2.85
C GLN A 576 16.07 -14.84 -3.20
N SER A 577 16.66 -14.73 -4.41
CA SER A 577 17.42 -13.55 -4.84
C SER A 577 16.84 -12.86 -6.09
N THR A 578 15.68 -13.28 -6.54
CA THR A 578 14.93 -12.62 -7.62
C THR A 578 13.44 -12.73 -7.35
N TRP A 579 12.66 -11.71 -7.73
CA TRP A 579 11.21 -11.67 -7.53
C TRP A 579 10.55 -10.88 -8.68
N PHE A 580 10.63 -11.47 -9.86
CA PHE A 580 10.43 -10.76 -11.10
C PHE A 580 9.00 -10.95 -11.67
N PRO A 581 8.46 -9.94 -12.36
CA PRO A 581 9.01 -8.60 -12.56
C PRO A 581 8.68 -7.62 -11.43
N LEU A 582 8.04 -8.05 -10.32
CA LEU A 582 7.68 -7.17 -9.21
C LEU A 582 8.87 -6.28 -8.82
N VAL A 583 10.03 -6.90 -8.66
CA VAL A 583 11.32 -6.24 -8.41
C VAL A 583 12.18 -6.33 -9.67
N ASP A 584 12.87 -5.25 -9.99
CA ASP A 584 13.86 -5.22 -11.06
C ASP A 584 15.00 -6.22 -10.82
N ARG A 585 15.65 -6.66 -11.90
CA ARG A 585 16.73 -7.66 -11.79
C ARG A 585 17.99 -7.04 -11.24
N ASN A 586 18.57 -7.66 -10.20
CA ASN A 586 19.91 -7.34 -9.76
C ASN A 586 20.94 -7.94 -10.75
N PRO A 587 21.94 -7.17 -11.24
CA PRO A 587 23.01 -7.68 -12.08
C PRO A 587 23.89 -8.74 -11.39
N GLN A 588 23.85 -8.84 -10.06
CA GLN A 588 24.73 -9.66 -9.21
C GLN A 588 26.22 -9.27 -9.32
N LYS A 589 26.44 -8.17 -10.00
CA LYS A 589 27.70 -7.44 -10.09
C LYS A 589 27.48 -6.02 -9.60
N PHE A 590 28.30 -5.56 -8.68
CA PHE A 590 28.22 -4.18 -8.21
C PHE A 590 28.54 -3.22 -9.35
N VAL A 591 27.58 -2.37 -9.68
CA VAL A 591 27.70 -1.27 -10.67
C VAL A 591 27.37 0.04 -9.98
N PRO A 592 27.95 1.17 -10.38
CA PRO A 592 27.73 2.46 -9.72
C PRO A 592 26.25 2.89 -9.73
N ASN A 593 25.55 2.65 -10.84
CA ASN A 593 24.14 2.94 -11.00
C ASN A 593 23.44 1.78 -11.70
N ILE A 594 22.52 1.13 -11.00
CA ILE A 594 21.82 -0.05 -11.50
C ILE A 594 20.89 0.26 -12.68
N PHE A 595 20.34 1.48 -12.75
CA PHE A 595 19.49 1.92 -13.86
C PHE A 595 20.27 2.11 -15.16
N LEU A 596 21.62 2.18 -15.09
CA LEU A 596 22.51 2.34 -16.23
C LEU A 596 23.33 1.09 -16.52
N ALA A 597 23.04 -0.05 -15.87
CA ALA A 597 23.73 -1.31 -16.11
C ALA A 597 23.60 -1.75 -17.59
N ASP A 598 24.61 -2.48 -18.08
CA ASP A 598 24.62 -3.12 -19.40
C ASP A 598 24.21 -4.60 -19.32
N ASP A 599 23.78 -5.20 -20.42
CA ASP A 599 23.45 -6.66 -20.48
C ASP A 599 24.58 -7.55 -19.97
N LYS A 600 25.84 -7.20 -20.27
CA LYS A 600 27.05 -7.94 -19.83
C LYS A 600 27.27 -7.90 -18.31
N ASP A 601 26.60 -7.00 -17.59
CA ASP A 601 26.75 -6.89 -16.14
C ASP A 601 25.87 -7.90 -15.39
N PHE A 602 24.84 -8.45 -16.07
CA PHE A 602 23.93 -9.45 -15.49
C PHE A 602 24.57 -10.84 -15.57
N ILE A 603 25.05 -11.32 -14.44
CA ILE A 603 25.77 -12.58 -14.30
C ILE A 603 25.03 -13.56 -13.36
N LYS A 604 25.21 -14.85 -13.58
CA LYS A 604 24.79 -15.85 -12.61
C LYS A 604 25.71 -15.82 -11.40
N ALA A 605 25.12 -16.03 -10.22
CA ALA A 605 25.88 -16.13 -8.99
C ALA A 605 25.30 -17.23 -8.08
N THR A 606 26.17 -17.92 -7.36
CA THR A 606 25.78 -18.83 -6.29
C THR A 606 25.56 -18.01 -5.02
N GLN A 607 24.39 -18.19 -4.42
CA GLN A 607 23.97 -17.56 -3.19
C GLN A 607 23.97 -18.59 -2.06
N ARG A 608 24.46 -18.22 -0.88
CA ARG A 608 24.45 -19.08 0.31
C ARG A 608 23.73 -18.39 1.46
N VAL A 609 22.97 -19.17 2.22
CA VAL A 609 22.35 -18.77 3.48
C VAL A 609 22.88 -19.69 4.57
N TYR A 610 23.58 -19.10 5.54
CA TYR A 610 24.23 -19.82 6.64
C TYR A 610 23.24 -20.06 7.78
N ARG A 611 23.37 -21.21 8.43
CA ARG A 611 22.51 -21.67 9.52
C ARG A 611 23.27 -22.35 10.67
N SER A 612 24.56 -22.06 10.79
CA SER A 612 25.41 -22.57 11.88
C SER A 612 25.16 -21.79 13.17
N ARG A 613 25.67 -22.32 14.28
CA ARG A 613 25.62 -21.63 15.58
C ARG A 613 26.32 -20.26 15.56
N GLN A 614 27.42 -20.11 14.81
CA GLN A 614 28.17 -18.87 14.70
C GLN A 614 27.52 -17.88 13.69
N GLN A 615 26.77 -18.40 12.74
CA GLN A 615 26.09 -17.65 11.67
C GLN A 615 24.62 -18.08 11.57
N PRO A 616 23.82 -17.83 12.61
CA PRO A 616 22.45 -18.33 12.72
C PRO A 616 21.46 -17.42 12.00
N SER A 617 21.19 -17.65 10.71
CA SER A 617 20.10 -16.96 10.04
C SER A 617 18.76 -17.26 10.71
N CYS A 618 17.97 -16.23 10.90
CA CYS A 618 16.69 -16.32 11.60
C CYS A 618 15.72 -15.19 11.21
N LEU A 619 14.45 -15.38 11.54
CA LEU A 619 13.43 -14.33 11.53
C LEU A 619 13.11 -13.95 13.00
N HIS A 620 13.34 -12.69 13.36
CA HIS A 620 12.91 -12.12 14.64
C HIS A 620 11.41 -11.82 14.56
N VAL A 621 10.66 -12.28 15.53
CA VAL A 621 9.21 -12.19 15.59
C VAL A 621 8.72 -11.77 16.98
N GLY A 622 7.63 -11.03 17.04
CA GLY A 622 6.85 -10.82 18.25
C GLY A 622 5.75 -11.88 18.33
N VAL A 623 5.75 -12.72 19.36
CA VAL A 623 4.71 -13.70 19.62
C VAL A 623 3.74 -13.12 20.64
N LEU A 624 2.45 -13.04 20.29
CA LEU A 624 1.41 -12.63 21.23
C LEU A 624 1.06 -13.83 22.12
N PRO A 625 1.12 -13.71 23.46
CA PRO A 625 0.71 -14.78 24.36
C PRO A 625 -0.74 -15.24 24.11
N ALA A 626 -1.02 -16.52 24.31
CA ALA A 626 -2.34 -17.10 24.07
C ALA A 626 -3.43 -16.49 24.95
N ASP A 627 -3.08 -15.98 26.13
CA ASP A 627 -3.96 -15.34 27.12
C ASP A 627 -3.74 -13.81 27.18
N GLY A 628 -3.12 -13.25 26.14
CA GLY A 628 -2.81 -11.82 26.09
C GLY A 628 -4.07 -10.99 25.83
N GLU A 629 -4.50 -10.28 26.86
CA GLU A 629 -5.48 -9.20 26.83
C GLU A 629 -5.13 -8.10 25.82
#